data_fa726f83bb6e320431d4d56aea6b6d61
#
_entry.id   fa726f83bb6e320431d4d56aea6b6d61
#
_cell.length_a   1.000
_cell.length_b   1.000
_cell.length_c   1.000
_cell.angle_alpha   90.00
_cell.angle_beta   90.00
_cell.angle_gamma   90.00
#
_symmetry.space_group_name_H-M   'P 1'
#
loop_
_entity.id
_entity.type
_entity.pdbx_description
1 polymer ?
#
loop_
_entity_poly.entity_id
_entity_poly.type
_entity_poly.pdbx_seq_one_letter_code
_entity_poly.pdbx_strand_id
1 'polypeptide(L)'
;NGEGENNYLIDWEKPLIGEAAQDLGHFLAPTTTYWKTDVLLTKEQKHDFVKQYQSCCKNTVEYEELQYRTDRYETMTCLRGVTWCAMAWVEYQDPNRPIQNQATYQKIQDYLTEDFLNWIWNSYFA
;
A
#
# COMPACT_ATOMS: atom_id res chain seq x y z
N ASN A 1 -8.35 -1.88 14.71
CA ASN A 1 -8.58 -0.71 15.53
C ASN A 1 -8.48 -1.06 17.00
N GLY A 2 -7.76 -0.27 17.77
CA GLY A 2 -7.50 -0.46 19.18
C GLY A 2 -6.08 -0.07 19.55
N GLU A 3 -5.76 -0.12 20.82
CA GLU A 3 -4.41 0.12 21.35
C GLU A 3 -3.92 -1.10 22.11
N GLY A 4 -2.64 -1.44 21.97
CA GLY A 4 -2.01 -2.57 22.66
C GLY A 4 -2.69 -3.90 22.33
N GLU A 5 -3.10 -4.65 23.35
CA GLU A 5 -3.74 -5.97 23.21
C GLU A 5 -5.17 -5.92 22.64
N ASN A 6 -5.75 -4.72 22.48
CA ASN A 6 -7.10 -4.51 21.92
C ASN A 6 -7.09 -4.21 20.41
N ASN A 7 -6.03 -4.55 19.69
CA ASN A 7 -5.98 -4.44 18.24
C ASN A 7 -6.69 -5.62 17.59
N TYR A 8 -7.54 -5.31 16.63
CA TYR A 8 -8.30 -6.31 15.86
C TYR A 8 -8.09 -6.08 14.36
N LEU A 9 -7.92 -7.19 13.63
CA LEU A 9 -8.07 -7.18 12.18
C LEU A 9 -9.56 -7.30 11.86
N ILE A 10 -10.03 -6.45 10.96
CA ILE A 10 -11.44 -6.38 10.53
C ILE A 10 -11.51 -6.54 9.01
N ASP A 11 -12.72 -6.65 8.48
CA ASP A 11 -12.99 -6.70 7.04
C ASP A 11 -12.53 -8.02 6.37
N TRP A 12 -12.99 -9.13 6.95
CA TRP A 12 -12.68 -10.49 6.49
C TRP A 12 -13.60 -11.00 5.36
N GLU A 13 -14.30 -10.13 4.67
CA GLU A 13 -15.35 -10.52 3.71
C GLU A 13 -14.83 -11.29 2.48
N LYS A 14 -13.57 -11.14 2.12
CA LYS A 14 -12.95 -11.75 0.94
C LYS A 14 -11.60 -12.36 1.26
N PRO A 15 -11.53 -13.35 2.17
CA PRO A 15 -10.27 -13.99 2.47
C PRO A 15 -9.78 -14.81 1.27
N LEU A 16 -8.48 -14.74 1.00
CA LEU A 16 -7.81 -15.51 -0.04
C LEU A 16 -6.80 -16.47 0.59
N ILE A 17 -6.64 -17.63 -0.02
CA ILE A 17 -5.52 -18.51 0.29
C ILE A 17 -4.36 -18.08 -0.62
N GLY A 18 -3.29 -17.57 -0.02
CA GLY A 18 -2.14 -17.05 -0.75
C GLY A 18 -0.92 -16.93 0.13
N GLU A 19 0.12 -16.31 -0.39
CA GLU A 19 1.34 -16.06 0.36
C GLU A 19 1.26 -14.75 1.15
N ALA A 20 1.86 -14.74 2.33
CA ALA A 20 1.86 -13.58 3.22
C ALA A 20 2.51 -12.32 2.59
N ALA A 21 3.46 -12.52 1.69
CA ALA A 21 4.12 -11.43 0.98
C ALA A 21 3.14 -10.52 0.21
N GLN A 22 2.01 -11.07 -0.26
CA GLN A 22 0.97 -10.29 -0.93
C GLN A 22 0.35 -9.25 0.01
N ASP A 23 -0.03 -9.68 1.22
CA ASP A 23 -0.64 -8.78 2.21
C ASP A 23 0.38 -7.80 2.77
N LEU A 24 1.60 -8.27 3.05
CA LEU A 24 2.71 -7.41 3.49
C LEU A 24 3.04 -6.34 2.47
N GLY A 25 3.19 -6.69 1.20
CA GLY A 25 3.49 -5.75 0.13
C GLY A 25 2.36 -4.75 -0.10
N HIS A 26 1.09 -5.18 0.05
CA HIS A 26 -0.04 -4.25 -0.02
C HIS A 26 -0.08 -3.31 1.18
N PHE A 27 0.12 -3.81 2.39
CA PHE A 27 0.08 -3.02 3.61
C PHE A 27 1.22 -1.98 3.67
N LEU A 28 2.44 -2.36 3.27
CA LEU A 28 3.63 -1.52 3.35
C LEU A 28 3.79 -0.54 2.18
N ALA A 29 3.02 -0.72 1.11
CA ALA A 29 3.10 0.14 -0.05
C ALA A 29 2.79 1.61 0.29
N PRO A 30 3.57 2.58 -0.22
CA PRO A 30 3.31 4.00 0.00
C PRO A 30 1.92 4.42 -0.50
N THR A 31 1.44 3.81 -1.57
CA THR A 31 0.08 4.03 -2.08
C THR A 31 -1.03 3.50 -1.16
N THR A 32 -0.68 2.77 -0.11
CA THR A 32 -1.62 2.35 0.95
C THR A 32 -1.44 3.21 2.20
N THR A 33 -0.22 3.33 2.70
CA THR A 33 0.06 4.05 3.95
C THR A 33 -0.23 5.54 3.81
N TYR A 34 0.24 6.18 2.74
CA TYR A 34 0.02 7.61 2.49
C TYR A 34 -1.46 7.95 2.28
N TRP A 35 -2.23 7.02 1.68
CA TRP A 35 -3.69 7.21 1.51
C TRP A 35 -4.42 7.30 2.85
N LYS A 36 -4.03 6.49 3.83
CA LYS A 36 -4.76 6.33 5.09
C LYS A 36 -4.21 7.17 6.23
N THR A 37 -2.92 7.45 6.23
CA THR A 37 -2.23 8.01 7.41
C THR A 37 -1.36 9.23 7.10
N ASP A 38 -1.21 9.62 5.84
CA ASP A 38 -0.26 10.65 5.38
C ASP A 38 1.22 10.32 5.67
N VAL A 39 1.52 9.04 5.91
CA VAL A 39 2.86 8.56 6.27
C VAL A 39 3.47 7.77 5.13
N LEU A 40 4.72 8.09 4.80
CA LEU A 40 5.59 7.30 3.95
C LEU A 40 6.61 6.57 4.85
N LEU A 41 6.54 5.24 4.89
CA LEU A 41 7.47 4.42 5.66
C LEU A 41 8.85 4.42 5.01
N THR A 42 9.90 4.49 5.85
CA THR A 42 11.27 4.30 5.37
C THR A 42 11.53 2.84 5.01
N LYS A 43 12.59 2.58 4.24
CA LYS A 43 12.99 1.22 3.88
C LYS A 43 13.29 0.38 5.13
N GLU A 44 13.97 0.97 6.12
CA GLU A 44 14.29 0.33 7.39
C GLU A 44 13.03 -0.07 8.16
N GLN A 45 12.04 0.84 8.26
CA GLN A 45 10.77 0.55 8.92
C GLN A 45 10.02 -0.61 8.27
N LYS A 46 10.01 -0.67 6.94
CA LYS A 46 9.39 -1.77 6.20
C LYS A 46 10.10 -3.10 6.44
N HIS A 47 11.43 -3.11 6.35
CA HIS A 47 12.25 -4.30 6.61
C HIS A 47 12.06 -4.80 8.04
N ASP A 48 12.06 -3.91 9.02
CA ASP A 48 11.81 -4.26 10.42
C ASP A 48 10.42 -4.88 10.60
N PHE A 49 9.43 -4.35 9.93
CA PHE A 49 8.07 -4.90 9.97
C PHE A 49 8.02 -6.33 9.42
N VAL A 50 8.61 -6.58 8.25
CA VAL A 50 8.66 -7.92 7.63
C VAL A 50 9.44 -8.89 8.52
N LYS A 51 10.54 -8.45 9.12
CA LYS A 51 11.34 -9.24 10.04
C LYS A 51 10.57 -9.63 11.32
N GLN A 52 9.84 -8.68 11.89
CA GLN A 52 8.98 -8.94 13.04
C GLN A 52 7.85 -9.92 12.67
N TYR A 53 7.19 -9.71 11.54
CA TYR A 53 6.18 -10.63 11.03
C TYR A 53 6.74 -12.05 10.92
N GLN A 54 7.88 -12.22 10.26
CA GLN A 54 8.52 -13.54 10.08
C GLN A 54 8.87 -14.21 11.41
N SER A 55 9.34 -13.42 12.40
CA SER A 55 9.68 -13.95 13.73
C SER A 55 8.45 -14.42 14.54
N CYS A 56 7.29 -13.81 14.31
CA CYS A 56 6.03 -14.17 14.96
C CYS A 56 5.32 -15.35 14.29
N CYS A 57 5.59 -15.58 13.01
CA CYS A 57 4.98 -16.68 12.26
C CYS A 57 5.86 -17.94 12.41
N LYS A 58 5.25 -19.07 12.72
CA LYS A 58 5.91 -20.39 12.66
C LYS A 58 6.15 -20.81 11.19
N ASN A 59 6.50 -19.87 10.35
CA ASN A 59 6.63 -20.10 8.93
C ASN A 59 8.06 -20.49 8.58
N THR A 60 8.19 -21.38 7.61
CA THR A 60 9.47 -21.94 7.16
C THR A 60 10.12 -21.11 6.04
N VAL A 61 9.52 -19.99 5.64
CA VAL A 61 10.09 -19.12 4.60
C VAL A 61 11.21 -18.30 5.20
N GLU A 62 12.38 -18.37 4.59
CA GLU A 62 13.53 -17.54 4.97
C GLU A 62 13.24 -16.05 4.80
N TYR A 63 13.85 -15.22 5.67
CA TYR A 63 13.57 -13.77 5.68
C TYR A 63 13.85 -13.11 4.35
N GLU A 64 14.98 -13.43 3.72
CA GLU A 64 15.41 -12.83 2.46
C GLU A 64 14.43 -13.14 1.32
N GLU A 65 13.89 -14.34 1.28
CA GLU A 65 12.88 -14.73 0.30
C GLU A 65 11.55 -14.02 0.56
N LEU A 66 11.11 -13.94 1.83
CA LEU A 66 9.89 -13.22 2.20
C LEU A 66 10.01 -11.73 1.86
N GLN A 67 11.15 -11.11 2.19
CA GLN A 67 11.42 -9.70 1.88
C GLN A 67 11.41 -9.45 0.38
N TYR A 68 12.12 -10.28 -0.40
CA TYR A 68 12.16 -10.16 -1.86
C TYR A 68 10.76 -10.23 -2.48
N ARG A 69 9.92 -11.17 -2.06
CA ARG A 69 8.55 -11.28 -2.54
C ARG A 69 7.70 -10.09 -2.11
N THR A 70 7.84 -9.64 -0.86
CA THR A 70 7.14 -8.47 -0.34
C THR A 70 7.46 -7.23 -1.18
N ASP A 71 8.72 -6.98 -1.51
CA ASP A 71 9.15 -5.84 -2.33
C ASP A 71 8.52 -5.90 -3.74
N ARG A 72 8.37 -7.09 -4.32
CA ARG A 72 7.70 -7.28 -5.62
C ARG A 72 6.21 -6.96 -5.55
N TYR A 73 5.52 -7.44 -4.52
CA TYR A 73 4.11 -7.12 -4.32
C TYR A 73 3.90 -5.64 -3.99
N GLU A 74 4.80 -5.03 -3.25
CA GLU A 74 4.80 -3.59 -2.98
C GLU A 74 4.90 -2.78 -4.28
N THR A 75 5.84 -3.13 -5.16
CA THR A 75 5.99 -2.52 -6.49
C THR A 75 4.70 -2.61 -7.31
N MET A 76 4.08 -3.80 -7.37
CA MET A 76 2.82 -3.98 -8.09
C MET A 76 1.67 -3.20 -7.46
N THR A 77 1.66 -3.08 -6.14
CA THR A 77 0.66 -2.28 -5.42
C THR A 77 0.82 -0.80 -5.72
N CYS A 78 2.04 -0.29 -5.79
CA CYS A 78 2.33 1.08 -6.20
C CYS A 78 1.80 1.36 -7.61
N LEU A 79 2.10 0.49 -8.57
CA LEU A 79 1.61 0.63 -9.95
C LEU A 79 0.09 0.67 -9.99
N ARG A 80 -0.57 -0.27 -9.30
CA ARG A 80 -2.03 -0.32 -9.21
C ARG A 80 -2.61 0.96 -8.60
N GLY A 81 -2.01 1.46 -7.52
CA GLY A 81 -2.48 2.66 -6.84
C GLY A 81 -2.40 3.90 -7.72
N VAL A 82 -1.27 4.12 -8.39
CA VAL A 82 -1.07 5.27 -9.30
C VAL A 82 -2.00 5.18 -10.52
N THR A 83 -2.11 4.01 -11.14
CA THR A 83 -3.00 3.83 -12.31
C THR A 83 -4.47 4.00 -11.94
N TRP A 84 -4.88 3.54 -10.76
CA TRP A 84 -6.22 3.78 -10.24
C TRP A 84 -6.47 5.28 -10.03
N CYS A 85 -5.53 6.02 -9.45
CA CYS A 85 -5.64 7.46 -9.29
C CYS A 85 -5.76 8.19 -10.63
N ALA A 86 -5.00 7.78 -11.65
CA ALA A 86 -5.10 8.36 -12.98
C ALA A 86 -6.50 8.13 -13.60
N MET A 87 -7.04 6.94 -13.48
CA MET A 87 -8.40 6.62 -13.92
C MET A 87 -9.45 7.44 -13.14
N ALA A 88 -9.35 7.44 -11.83
CA ALA A 88 -10.29 8.16 -10.96
C ALA A 88 -10.23 9.68 -11.20
N TRP A 89 -9.05 10.23 -11.48
CA TRP A 89 -8.91 11.64 -11.84
C TRP A 89 -9.74 12.01 -13.08
N VAL A 90 -9.71 11.17 -14.12
CA VAL A 90 -10.53 11.38 -15.33
C VAL A 90 -12.02 11.35 -14.99
N GLU A 91 -12.45 10.38 -14.16
CA GLU A 91 -13.85 10.30 -13.73
C GLU A 91 -14.31 11.52 -12.91
N TYR A 92 -13.43 12.12 -12.12
CA TYR A 92 -13.73 13.32 -11.33
C TYR A 92 -13.87 14.59 -12.18
N GLN A 93 -13.49 14.57 -13.47
CA GLN A 93 -13.74 15.68 -14.40
C GLN A 93 -15.20 15.69 -14.91
N ASP A 94 -15.95 14.59 -14.75
CA ASP A 94 -17.37 14.55 -15.15
C ASP A 94 -18.24 15.32 -14.13
N PRO A 95 -18.87 16.44 -14.55
CA PRO A 95 -19.75 17.22 -13.68
C PRO A 95 -21.02 16.47 -13.23
N ASN A 96 -21.37 15.39 -13.93
CA ASN A 96 -22.55 14.58 -13.62
C ASN A 96 -22.23 13.40 -12.68
N ARG A 97 -21.01 13.28 -12.21
CA ARG A 97 -20.63 12.21 -11.29
C ARG A 97 -21.49 12.27 -10.01
N PRO A 98 -22.21 11.17 -9.67
CA PRO A 98 -23.19 11.19 -8.59
C PRO A 98 -22.58 11.30 -7.19
N ILE A 99 -21.31 10.90 -7.02
CA ILE A 99 -20.60 10.95 -5.74
C ILE A 99 -19.28 11.69 -5.94
N GLN A 100 -19.18 12.83 -5.29
CA GLN A 100 -17.94 13.61 -5.21
C GLN A 100 -17.49 13.72 -3.76
N ASN A 101 -16.29 13.23 -3.46
CA ASN A 101 -15.67 13.38 -2.15
C ASN A 101 -14.39 14.21 -2.31
N GLN A 102 -14.40 15.42 -1.75
CA GLN A 102 -13.29 16.36 -1.89
C GLN A 102 -11.98 15.84 -1.29
N ALA A 103 -12.04 15.15 -0.16
CA ALA A 103 -10.84 14.57 0.45
C ALA A 103 -10.23 13.47 -0.41
N THR A 104 -11.08 12.61 -1.00
CA THR A 104 -10.63 11.60 -1.97
C THR A 104 -10.02 12.24 -3.21
N TYR A 105 -10.66 13.30 -3.75
CA TYR A 105 -10.14 14.00 -4.92
C TYR A 105 -8.78 14.64 -4.64
N GLN A 106 -8.61 15.25 -3.47
CA GLN A 106 -7.31 15.80 -3.07
C GLN A 106 -6.22 14.71 -3.04
N LYS A 107 -6.51 13.54 -2.45
CA LYS A 107 -5.57 12.42 -2.43
C LYS A 107 -5.22 11.91 -3.83
N ILE A 108 -6.20 11.84 -4.74
CA ILE A 108 -5.97 11.50 -6.15
C ILE A 108 -4.99 12.51 -6.78
N GLN A 109 -5.17 13.80 -6.53
CA GLN A 109 -4.27 14.83 -7.04
C GLN A 109 -2.87 14.71 -6.45
N ASP A 110 -2.73 14.46 -5.12
CA ASP A 110 -1.45 14.29 -4.45
C ASP A 110 -0.62 13.15 -5.07
N TYR A 111 -1.28 12.04 -5.44
CA TYR A 111 -0.64 10.88 -6.08
C TYR A 111 -0.22 11.12 -7.54
N LEU A 112 -0.80 12.13 -8.19
CA LEU A 112 -0.51 12.47 -9.58
C LEU A 112 0.41 13.69 -9.70
N THR A 113 0.95 14.19 -8.59
CA THR A 113 1.98 15.22 -8.66
C THR A 113 3.27 14.68 -9.28
N GLU A 114 3.98 15.51 -10.03
CA GLU A 114 5.24 15.13 -10.64
C GLU A 114 6.26 14.63 -9.61
N ASP A 115 6.33 15.29 -8.46
CA ASP A 115 7.24 14.92 -7.37
C ASP A 115 6.94 13.52 -6.83
N PHE A 116 5.67 13.20 -6.57
CA PHE A 116 5.27 11.88 -6.08
C PHE A 116 5.50 10.79 -7.12
N LEU A 117 5.16 11.05 -8.38
CA LEU A 117 5.37 10.10 -9.48
C LEU A 117 6.87 9.82 -9.71
N ASN A 118 7.70 10.85 -9.70
CA ASN A 118 9.15 10.69 -9.83
C ASN A 118 9.74 9.93 -8.63
N TRP A 119 9.26 10.21 -7.42
CA TRP A 119 9.69 9.48 -6.24
C TRP A 119 9.31 7.99 -6.31
N ILE A 120 8.06 7.67 -6.69
CA ILE A 120 7.61 6.28 -6.91
C ILE A 120 8.45 5.60 -7.98
N TRP A 121 8.68 6.27 -9.12
CA TRP A 121 9.46 5.71 -10.21
C TRP A 121 10.87 5.35 -9.75
N ASN A 122 11.57 6.28 -9.12
CA ASN A 122 12.95 6.07 -8.69
C ASN A 122 13.07 5.04 -7.55
N SER A 123 12.03 4.89 -6.72
CA SER A 123 12.06 3.98 -5.59
C SER A 123 11.70 2.53 -5.94
N TYR A 124 10.89 2.32 -6.99
CA TYR A 124 10.27 1.02 -7.29
C TYR A 124 10.49 0.50 -8.71
N PHE A 125 10.83 1.35 -9.66
CA PHE A 125 10.89 0.98 -11.08
C PHE A 125 12.23 1.28 -11.76
N ALA A 126 13.08 2.11 -11.17
CA ALA A 126 14.40 2.44 -11.69
C ALA A 126 15.46 1.37 -11.39
#